data_56830ba2bce4b46ed8068633e9b23d27
#
_entry.id   56830ba2bce4b46ed8068633e9b23d27
#
_cell.length_a   1.000
_cell.length_b   1.000
_cell.length_c   1.000
_cell.angle_alpha   90.00
_cell.angle_beta   90.00
_cell.angle_gamma   90.00
#
_symmetry.space_group_name_H-M   'P 1'
#
loop_
_entity.id
_entity.type
_entity.pdbx_description
1 polymer ?
#
loop_
_entity_poly.entity_id
_entity_poly.type
_entity_poly.pdbx_seq_one_letter_code
_entity_poly.pdbx_strand_id
1 'polypeptide(L)'
;MTPPRRQPSRVRVALIGFAVLVLMAIPLCVVSIIWSLQVRGANSVDARNQLFVTTAEQTVINMFSYTQNTIDESVDRFYNGISGPLRDMMAQGNNRDNLKAVFRQTQADSEAVVSGAALEKVDEIAKNATVLVAVRVTVTDIDGVNAPSKPYRLRVVVHEDDDGRMTGYDLKYPDGGN
;
A
#
# COMPACT_ATOMS: atom_id res chain seq x y z
N MET A 1 37.64 -55.00 -53.32
CA MET A 1 37.64 -55.10 -51.89
C MET A 1 37.05 -53.82 -51.29
N THR A 2 35.81 -53.87 -50.84
CA THR A 2 35.11 -52.72 -50.21
C THR A 2 35.48 -52.72 -48.72
N PRO A 3 35.90 -51.55 -48.14
CA PRO A 3 36.27 -51.49 -46.74
C PRO A 3 35.01 -51.67 -45.85
N PRO A 4 35.16 -52.32 -44.67
CA PRO A 4 34.03 -52.58 -43.78
C PRO A 4 33.51 -51.25 -43.20
N ARG A 5 32.21 -51.01 -43.37
CA ARG A 5 31.48 -49.90 -42.77
C ARG A 5 31.49 -50.03 -41.25
N ARG A 6 32.27 -49.17 -40.54
CA ARG A 6 32.26 -49.09 -39.09
C ARG A 6 30.85 -48.62 -38.63
N GLN A 7 30.10 -49.49 -37.99
CA GLN A 7 28.84 -49.09 -37.35
C GLN A 7 29.17 -48.32 -36.08
N PRO A 8 28.66 -47.12 -35.93
CA PRO A 8 28.83 -46.37 -34.66
C PRO A 8 28.22 -47.16 -33.53
N SER A 9 28.97 -47.35 -32.42
CA SER A 9 28.46 -48.06 -31.25
C SER A 9 27.27 -47.29 -30.68
N ARG A 10 26.08 -47.89 -30.68
CA ARG A 10 24.81 -47.28 -30.18
C ARG A 10 24.95 -46.67 -28.79
N VAL A 11 25.79 -47.26 -27.96
CA VAL A 11 26.11 -46.78 -26.60
C VAL A 11 26.87 -45.46 -26.63
N ARG A 12 27.83 -45.25 -27.53
CA ARG A 12 28.56 -43.98 -27.61
C ARG A 12 27.68 -42.84 -28.13
N VAL A 13 26.82 -43.12 -29.07
CA VAL A 13 25.84 -42.13 -29.58
C VAL A 13 24.84 -41.75 -28.48
N ALA A 14 24.35 -42.71 -27.73
CA ALA A 14 23.45 -42.44 -26.59
C ALA A 14 24.14 -41.66 -25.48
N LEU A 15 25.40 -41.93 -25.14
CA LEU A 15 26.17 -41.19 -24.14
C LEU A 15 26.44 -39.74 -24.59
N ILE A 16 26.78 -39.53 -25.85
CA ILE A 16 27.00 -38.16 -26.39
C ILE A 16 25.67 -37.38 -26.41
N GLY A 17 24.56 -38.04 -26.80
CA GLY A 17 23.23 -37.40 -26.78
C GLY A 17 22.79 -37.01 -25.38
N PHE A 18 23.03 -37.91 -24.39
CA PHE A 18 22.71 -37.61 -23.01
C PHE A 18 23.58 -36.47 -22.44
N ALA A 19 24.88 -36.45 -22.74
CA ALA A 19 25.79 -35.39 -22.33
C ALA A 19 25.37 -34.02 -22.88
N VAL A 20 24.97 -33.94 -24.15
CA VAL A 20 24.45 -32.72 -24.79
C VAL A 20 23.14 -32.28 -24.14
N LEU A 21 22.23 -33.21 -23.82
CA LEU A 21 20.96 -32.91 -23.16
C LEU A 21 21.18 -32.32 -21.74
N VAL A 22 22.09 -32.91 -20.96
CA VAL A 22 22.47 -32.40 -19.63
C VAL A 22 23.10 -31.02 -19.74
N LEU A 23 23.99 -30.82 -20.73
CA LEU A 23 24.68 -29.55 -20.94
C LEU A 23 23.72 -28.41 -21.34
N MET A 24 22.61 -28.74 -22.01
CA MET A 24 21.56 -27.78 -22.34
C MET A 24 20.57 -27.56 -21.17
N ALA A 25 20.34 -28.57 -20.35
CA ALA A 25 19.40 -28.46 -19.22
C ALA A 25 19.93 -27.57 -18.10
N ILE A 26 21.23 -27.59 -17.83
CA ILE A 26 21.85 -26.79 -16.76
C ILE A 26 21.61 -25.27 -16.94
N PRO A 27 21.91 -24.65 -18.09
CA PRO A 27 21.68 -23.20 -18.26
C PRO A 27 20.18 -22.84 -18.20
N LEU A 28 19.28 -23.70 -18.68
CA LEU A 28 17.84 -23.47 -18.57
C LEU A 28 17.36 -23.47 -17.11
N CYS A 29 17.87 -24.38 -16.29
CA CYS A 29 17.59 -24.41 -14.85
C CYS A 29 18.13 -23.15 -14.16
N VAL A 30 19.33 -22.70 -14.46
CA VAL A 30 19.94 -21.49 -13.87
C VAL A 30 19.13 -20.25 -14.24
N VAL A 31 18.74 -20.07 -15.49
CA VAL A 31 17.89 -18.96 -15.95
C VAL A 31 16.54 -18.98 -15.24
N SER A 32 15.92 -20.15 -15.10
CA SER A 32 14.63 -20.28 -14.43
C SER A 32 14.71 -19.90 -12.93
N ILE A 33 15.81 -20.26 -12.26
CA ILE A 33 16.04 -19.90 -10.86
C ILE A 33 16.24 -18.38 -10.73
N ILE A 34 17.06 -17.77 -11.58
CA ILE A 34 17.30 -16.32 -11.55
C ILE A 34 15.99 -15.57 -11.79
N TRP A 35 15.19 -15.96 -12.78
CA TRP A 35 13.89 -15.36 -13.05
C TRP A 35 12.92 -15.50 -11.88
N SER A 36 12.86 -16.66 -11.25
CA SER A 36 11.99 -16.87 -10.10
C SER A 36 12.36 -16.01 -8.89
N LEU A 37 13.64 -15.75 -8.67
CA LEU A 37 14.14 -14.88 -7.60
C LEU A 37 13.82 -13.39 -7.89
N GLN A 38 13.98 -12.94 -9.14
CA GLN A 38 13.64 -11.58 -9.55
C GLN A 38 12.14 -11.30 -9.45
N VAL A 39 11.29 -12.23 -9.88
CA VAL A 39 9.83 -12.08 -9.78
C VAL A 39 9.37 -12.03 -8.33
N ARG A 40 9.96 -12.83 -7.44
CA ARG A 40 9.63 -12.77 -6.00
C ARG A 40 10.03 -11.45 -5.37
N GLY A 41 11.22 -10.91 -5.73
CA GLY A 41 11.67 -9.61 -5.24
C GLY A 41 10.75 -8.47 -5.72
N ALA A 42 10.38 -8.44 -7.00
CA ALA A 42 9.47 -7.45 -7.56
C ALA A 42 8.08 -7.51 -6.87
N ASN A 43 7.52 -8.71 -6.72
CA ASN A 43 6.22 -8.89 -6.07
C ASN A 43 6.20 -8.43 -4.61
N SER A 44 7.29 -8.57 -3.87
CA SER A 44 7.37 -8.11 -2.47
C SER A 44 7.40 -6.59 -2.36
N VAL A 45 8.11 -5.90 -3.27
CA VAL A 45 8.14 -4.43 -3.35
C VAL A 45 6.77 -3.89 -3.74
N ASP A 46 6.13 -4.51 -4.75
CA ASP A 46 4.80 -4.10 -5.20
C ASP A 46 3.75 -4.30 -4.09
N ALA A 47 3.82 -5.41 -3.37
CA ALA A 47 2.93 -5.68 -2.24
C ALA A 47 3.12 -4.65 -1.11
N ARG A 48 4.36 -4.30 -0.77
CA ARG A 48 4.67 -3.26 0.22
C ARG A 48 4.17 -1.89 -0.24
N ASN A 49 4.40 -1.53 -1.50
CA ASN A 49 3.92 -0.28 -2.09
C ASN A 49 2.40 -0.19 -2.05
N GLN A 50 1.71 -1.29 -2.33
CA GLN A 50 0.26 -1.36 -2.23
C GLN A 50 -0.24 -1.18 -0.78
N LEU A 51 0.47 -1.71 0.21
CA LEU A 51 0.14 -1.49 1.62
C LEU A 51 0.28 -0.02 2.02
N PHE A 52 1.29 0.71 1.55
CA PHE A 52 1.39 2.15 1.76
C PHE A 52 0.17 2.89 1.20
N VAL A 53 -0.24 2.58 -0.04
CA VAL A 53 -1.42 3.19 -0.67
C VAL A 53 -2.68 2.88 0.11
N THR A 54 -2.93 1.61 0.44
CA THR A 54 -4.13 1.20 1.18
C THR A 54 -4.19 1.83 2.59
N THR A 55 -3.03 1.94 3.27
CA THR A 55 -2.96 2.59 4.59
C THR A 55 -3.27 4.08 4.49
N ALA A 56 -2.77 4.77 3.45
CA ALA A 56 -3.10 6.17 3.21
C ALA A 56 -4.59 6.38 2.93
N GLU A 57 -5.20 5.54 2.09
CA GLU A 57 -6.64 5.56 1.81
C GLU A 57 -7.44 5.37 3.11
N GLN A 58 -7.08 4.36 3.90
CA GLN A 58 -7.77 4.07 5.15
C GLN A 58 -7.61 5.20 6.18
N THR A 59 -6.44 5.85 6.23
CA THR A 59 -6.19 7.01 7.09
C THR A 59 -7.14 8.15 6.74
N VAL A 60 -7.29 8.45 5.44
CA VAL A 60 -8.19 9.50 4.96
C VAL A 60 -9.66 9.15 5.22
N ILE A 61 -10.07 7.91 4.95
CA ILE A 61 -11.43 7.43 5.25
C ILE A 61 -11.72 7.57 6.74
N ASN A 62 -10.84 7.11 7.61
CA ASN A 62 -11.01 7.19 9.06
C ASN A 62 -11.04 8.63 9.58
N MET A 63 -10.33 9.56 8.91
CA MET A 63 -10.31 10.97 9.28
C MET A 63 -11.62 11.69 8.98
N PHE A 64 -12.27 11.34 7.87
CA PHE A 64 -13.44 12.08 7.39
C PHE A 64 -14.77 11.33 7.54
N SER A 65 -14.75 10.03 7.91
CA SER A 65 -15.98 9.24 8.04
C SER A 65 -16.36 9.04 9.49
N TYR A 66 -17.53 9.53 9.85
CA TYR A 66 -18.15 9.32 11.15
C TYR A 66 -19.67 9.39 11.05
N THR A 67 -20.38 8.72 11.98
CA THR A 67 -21.81 8.90 12.19
C THR A 67 -22.05 9.39 13.61
N GLN A 68 -23.17 10.05 13.86
CA GLN A 68 -23.50 10.58 15.20
C GLN A 68 -23.49 9.49 16.28
N ASN A 69 -23.84 8.26 15.92
CA ASN A 69 -23.88 7.12 16.83
C ASN A 69 -22.50 6.50 17.08
N THR A 70 -21.49 6.77 16.24
CA THR A 70 -20.16 6.12 16.27
C THR A 70 -19.01 7.11 16.35
N ILE A 71 -19.25 8.34 16.80
CA ILE A 71 -18.22 9.39 16.87
C ILE A 71 -17.02 8.93 17.70
N ASP A 72 -17.25 8.39 18.89
CA ASP A 72 -16.15 7.95 19.76
C ASP A 72 -15.31 6.87 19.11
N GLU A 73 -15.95 5.86 18.54
CA GLU A 73 -15.29 4.77 17.85
C GLU A 73 -14.55 5.23 16.59
N SER A 74 -15.14 6.18 15.86
CA SER A 74 -14.53 6.72 14.62
C SER A 74 -13.27 7.54 14.93
N VAL A 75 -13.32 8.40 15.93
CA VAL A 75 -12.15 9.18 16.38
C VAL A 75 -11.07 8.25 16.96
N ASP A 76 -11.48 7.23 17.72
CA ASP A 76 -10.54 6.27 18.29
C ASP A 76 -9.89 5.40 17.20
N ARG A 77 -10.64 5.01 16.17
CA ARG A 77 -10.13 4.28 15.00
C ARG A 77 -9.10 5.12 14.24
N PHE A 78 -9.39 6.40 13.99
CA PHE A 78 -8.45 7.32 13.39
C PHE A 78 -7.18 7.44 14.24
N TYR A 79 -7.31 7.71 15.55
CA TYR A 79 -6.19 7.87 16.47
C TYR A 79 -5.30 6.61 16.56
N ASN A 80 -5.89 5.43 16.53
CA ASN A 80 -5.16 4.16 16.57
C ASN A 80 -4.47 3.80 15.23
N GLY A 81 -4.91 4.41 14.14
CA GLY A 81 -4.34 4.24 12.79
C GLY A 81 -3.20 5.20 12.46
N ILE A 82 -2.87 6.14 13.35
CA ILE A 82 -1.85 7.17 13.11
C ILE A 82 -0.67 7.06 14.08
N SER A 83 0.47 7.63 13.68
CA SER A 83 1.71 7.71 14.48
C SER A 83 2.42 9.06 14.26
N GLY A 84 3.55 9.28 14.94
CA GLY A 84 4.42 10.44 14.77
C GLY A 84 3.71 11.78 14.92
N PRO A 85 4.09 12.79 14.12
CA PRO A 85 3.57 14.16 14.26
C PRO A 85 2.06 14.26 14.23
N LEU A 86 1.39 13.44 13.39
CA LEU A 86 -0.08 13.44 13.30
C LEU A 86 -0.72 12.95 14.59
N ARG A 87 -0.16 11.91 15.20
CA ARG A 87 -0.63 11.40 16.48
C ARG A 87 -0.32 12.36 17.62
N ASP A 88 0.86 12.98 17.60
CA ASP A 88 1.28 13.95 18.62
C ASP A 88 0.35 15.17 18.61
N MET A 89 0.00 15.67 17.42
CA MET A 89 -0.98 16.75 17.27
C MET A 89 -2.35 16.39 17.89
N MET A 90 -2.82 15.16 17.67
CA MET A 90 -4.08 14.68 18.26
C MET A 90 -3.99 14.44 19.77
N ALA A 91 -2.81 14.11 20.29
CA ALA A 91 -2.56 13.88 21.72
C ALA A 91 -2.35 15.19 22.51
N GLN A 92 -1.98 16.30 21.84
CA GLN A 92 -1.73 17.57 22.49
C GLN A 92 -3.01 18.17 23.11
N GLY A 93 -2.95 18.51 24.39
CA GLY A 93 -4.09 19.07 25.10
C GLY A 93 -5.29 18.11 25.05
N ASN A 94 -6.45 18.65 24.74
CA ASN A 94 -7.70 17.90 24.60
C ASN A 94 -8.15 17.78 23.13
N ASN A 95 -7.23 17.79 22.15
CA ASN A 95 -7.58 17.83 20.74
C ASN A 95 -8.48 16.66 20.33
N ARG A 96 -8.26 15.46 20.86
CA ARG A 96 -9.11 14.29 20.61
C ARG A 96 -10.53 14.49 21.12
N ASP A 97 -10.69 14.98 22.35
CA ASP A 97 -12.02 15.23 22.94
C ASP A 97 -12.69 16.43 22.29
N ASN A 98 -11.93 17.46 21.92
CA ASN A 98 -12.42 18.60 21.17
C ASN A 98 -12.94 18.17 19.80
N LEU A 99 -12.25 17.28 19.09
CA LEU A 99 -12.71 16.74 17.82
C LEU A 99 -14.02 15.98 17.97
N LYS A 100 -14.15 15.13 19.01
CA LYS A 100 -15.41 14.45 19.34
C LYS A 100 -16.53 15.44 19.64
N ALA A 101 -16.24 16.50 20.38
CA ALA A 101 -17.21 17.54 20.70
C ALA A 101 -17.67 18.31 19.44
N VAL A 102 -16.75 18.67 18.55
CA VAL A 102 -17.07 19.32 17.28
C VAL A 102 -17.97 18.42 16.44
N PHE A 103 -17.63 17.14 16.28
CA PHE A 103 -18.47 16.21 15.50
C PHE A 103 -19.88 16.04 16.09
N ARG A 104 -20.01 15.95 17.42
CA ARG A 104 -21.33 15.92 18.07
C ARG A 104 -22.13 17.20 17.84
N GLN A 105 -21.46 18.35 17.82
CA GLN A 105 -22.10 19.63 17.63
C GLN A 105 -22.63 19.83 16.19
N THR A 106 -22.02 19.16 15.19
CA THR A 106 -22.48 19.26 13.78
C THR A 106 -23.84 18.61 13.57
N GLN A 107 -24.22 17.63 14.40
CA GLN A 107 -25.44 16.82 14.24
C GLN A 107 -25.59 16.24 12.83
N ALA A 108 -24.47 15.90 12.20
CA ALA A 108 -24.43 15.41 10.84
C ALA A 108 -23.54 14.18 10.75
N ASP A 109 -23.84 13.28 9.84
CA ASP A 109 -22.98 12.18 9.46
C ASP A 109 -22.05 12.63 8.33
N SER A 110 -20.86 12.06 8.26
CA SER A 110 -19.90 12.33 7.20
C SER A 110 -19.38 11.03 6.62
N GLU A 111 -19.35 10.96 5.30
CA GLU A 111 -18.84 9.81 4.55
C GLU A 111 -17.76 10.25 3.58
N ALA A 112 -16.62 9.58 3.62
CA ALA A 112 -15.49 9.78 2.71
C ALA A 112 -15.38 8.62 1.73
N VAL A 113 -15.34 8.94 0.44
CA VAL A 113 -15.12 7.96 -0.63
C VAL A 113 -13.86 8.34 -1.38
N VAL A 114 -12.85 7.46 -1.36
CA VAL A 114 -11.62 7.66 -2.12
C VAL A 114 -11.92 7.46 -3.60
N SER A 115 -11.63 8.48 -4.39
CA SER A 115 -11.78 8.46 -5.85
C SER A 115 -10.53 7.92 -6.56
N GLY A 116 -9.38 7.95 -5.90
CA GLY A 116 -8.12 7.41 -6.37
C GLY A 116 -6.98 7.74 -5.44
N ALA A 117 -5.98 6.87 -5.41
CA ALA A 117 -4.74 7.07 -4.67
C ALA A 117 -3.55 6.63 -5.50
N ALA A 118 -2.41 7.28 -5.33
CA ALA A 118 -1.17 6.97 -6.03
C ALA A 118 0.04 7.21 -5.13
N LEU A 119 0.98 6.27 -5.17
CA LEU A 119 2.27 6.42 -4.52
C LEU A 119 3.08 7.50 -5.25
N GLU A 120 3.48 8.55 -4.55
CA GLU A 120 4.30 9.64 -5.09
C GLU A 120 5.79 9.37 -4.87
N LYS A 121 6.16 8.96 -3.66
CA LYS A 121 7.55 8.76 -3.25
C LYS A 121 7.66 7.76 -2.13
N VAL A 122 8.74 6.97 -2.13
CA VAL A 122 9.17 6.13 -1.01
C VAL A 122 10.52 6.60 -0.52
N ASP A 123 10.67 6.74 0.79
CA ASP A 123 11.94 6.97 1.48
C ASP A 123 12.27 5.71 2.26
N GLU A 124 13.18 4.91 1.70
CA GLU A 124 13.59 3.62 2.27
C GLU A 124 14.38 3.77 3.58
N ILE A 125 15.04 4.91 3.77
CA ILE A 125 15.86 5.17 4.97
C ILE A 125 14.96 5.52 6.14
N ALA A 126 14.02 6.44 5.92
CA ALA A 126 13.05 6.85 6.94
C ALA A 126 11.87 5.88 7.05
N LYS A 127 11.79 4.85 6.19
CA LYS A 127 10.66 3.92 6.08
C LYS A 127 9.32 4.65 5.91
N ASN A 128 9.32 5.73 5.13
CA ASN A 128 8.15 6.55 4.86
C ASN A 128 7.76 6.47 3.39
N ALA A 129 6.47 6.53 3.13
CA ALA A 129 5.95 6.72 1.78
C ALA A 129 4.98 7.89 1.73
N THR A 130 5.07 8.69 0.66
CA THR A 130 4.11 9.75 0.38
C THR A 130 3.12 9.26 -0.65
N VAL A 131 1.84 9.35 -0.32
CA VAL A 131 0.73 8.91 -1.16
C VAL A 131 -0.18 10.11 -1.44
N LEU A 132 -0.50 10.33 -2.70
CA LEU A 132 -1.53 11.29 -3.11
C LEU A 132 -2.88 10.61 -3.06
N VAL A 133 -3.82 11.20 -2.31
CA VAL A 133 -5.18 10.67 -2.16
C VAL A 133 -6.19 11.72 -2.60
N ALA A 134 -7.05 11.36 -3.56
CA ALA A 134 -8.22 12.13 -3.95
C ALA A 134 -9.45 11.52 -3.30
N VAL A 135 -10.17 12.32 -2.52
CA VAL A 135 -11.33 11.88 -1.74
C VAL A 135 -12.50 12.81 -1.96
N ARG A 136 -13.71 12.28 -1.93
CA ARG A 136 -14.97 13.04 -1.86
C ARG A 136 -15.59 12.83 -0.49
N VAL A 137 -15.98 13.91 0.14
CA VAL A 137 -16.64 13.88 1.45
C VAL A 137 -18.07 14.40 1.27
N THR A 138 -19.02 13.59 1.67
CA THR A 138 -20.45 13.92 1.69
C THR A 138 -20.90 14.04 3.14
N VAL A 139 -21.56 15.13 3.47
CA VAL A 139 -22.15 15.36 4.79
C VAL A 139 -23.66 15.21 4.68
N THR A 140 -24.24 14.39 5.55
CA THR A 140 -25.69 14.17 5.65
C THR A 140 -26.18 14.80 6.93
N ASP A 141 -27.14 15.71 6.85
CA ASP A 141 -27.71 16.38 8.02
C ASP A 141 -28.66 15.44 8.83
N ILE A 142 -29.20 15.97 9.92
CA ILE A 142 -30.11 15.23 10.79
C ILE A 142 -31.41 14.82 10.11
N ASP A 143 -31.82 15.54 9.07
CA ASP A 143 -33.02 15.26 8.29
C ASP A 143 -32.76 14.24 7.18
N GLY A 144 -31.53 13.74 7.07
CA GLY A 144 -31.11 12.78 6.06
C GLY A 144 -30.84 13.40 4.68
N VAL A 145 -30.68 14.72 4.62
CA VAL A 145 -30.39 15.45 3.37
C VAL A 145 -28.89 15.54 3.13
N ASN A 146 -28.45 15.08 1.97
CA ASN A 146 -27.04 15.14 1.60
C ASN A 146 -26.67 16.54 1.10
N ALA A 147 -25.64 17.13 1.71
CA ALA A 147 -24.97 18.29 1.13
C ALA A 147 -24.18 17.88 -0.13
N PRO A 148 -23.94 18.82 -1.08
CA PRO A 148 -23.09 18.53 -2.21
C PRO A 148 -21.71 18.01 -1.79
N SER A 149 -21.27 16.88 -2.36
CA SER A 149 -19.98 16.27 -2.05
C SER A 149 -18.82 17.22 -2.35
N LYS A 150 -17.91 17.38 -1.40
CA LYS A 150 -16.73 18.24 -1.53
C LYS A 150 -15.50 17.37 -1.88
N PRO A 151 -14.77 17.67 -2.97
CA PRO A 151 -13.54 17.00 -3.30
C PRO A 151 -12.38 17.58 -2.50
N TYR A 152 -11.52 16.71 -1.98
CA TYR A 152 -10.24 17.05 -1.36
C TYR A 152 -9.10 16.26 -2.02
N ARG A 153 -7.91 16.87 -2.02
CA ARG A 153 -6.67 16.21 -2.44
C ARG A 153 -5.69 16.35 -1.29
N LEU A 154 -5.11 15.24 -0.90
CA LEU A 154 -4.25 15.15 0.28
C LEU A 154 -2.96 14.43 -0.07
N ARG A 155 -1.86 14.86 0.54
CA ARG A 155 -0.62 14.14 0.63
C ARG A 155 -0.56 13.48 1.99
N VAL A 156 -0.64 12.17 2.02
CA VAL A 156 -0.54 11.38 3.25
C VAL A 156 0.85 10.78 3.30
N VAL A 157 1.57 11.05 4.37
CA VAL A 157 2.82 10.34 4.67
C VAL A 157 2.45 9.14 5.52
N VAL A 158 2.82 7.95 5.07
CA VAL A 158 2.65 6.68 5.79
C VAL A 158 4.02 6.23 6.28
N HIS A 159 4.10 5.80 7.52
CA HIS A 159 5.30 5.25 8.13
C HIS A 159 5.15 3.76 8.39
N GLU A 160 6.20 3.01 8.07
CA GLU A 160 6.35 1.60 8.42
C GLU A 160 7.27 1.49 9.63
N ASP A 161 6.75 0.93 10.73
CA ASP A 161 7.54 0.70 11.94
C ASP A 161 8.47 -0.52 11.81
N ASP A 162 9.22 -0.82 12.86
CA ASP A 162 10.18 -1.94 12.86
C ASP A 162 9.50 -3.32 12.83
N ASP A 163 8.24 -3.39 13.20
CA ASP A 163 7.42 -4.61 13.13
C ASP A 163 6.72 -4.77 11.77
N GLY A 164 6.93 -3.83 10.84
CA GLY A 164 6.29 -3.81 9.52
C GLY A 164 4.85 -3.31 9.52
N ARG A 165 4.38 -2.69 10.61
CA ARG A 165 3.05 -2.09 10.69
C ARG A 165 3.08 -0.71 10.04
N MET A 166 2.11 -0.44 9.16
CA MET A 166 1.96 0.85 8.50
C MET A 166 0.90 1.72 9.17
N THR A 167 1.22 3.00 9.35
CA THR A 167 0.33 3.99 10.00
C THR A 167 0.41 5.33 9.28
N GLY A 168 -0.67 6.12 9.33
CA GLY A 168 -0.64 7.52 8.89
C GLY A 168 0.29 8.34 9.79
N TYR A 169 1.30 8.95 9.22
CA TYR A 169 2.37 9.66 9.94
C TYR A 169 2.23 11.17 9.89
N ASP A 170 1.90 11.70 8.73
CA ASP A 170 1.73 13.14 8.51
C ASP A 170 0.72 13.36 7.37
N LEU A 171 0.11 14.54 7.34
CA LEU A 171 -0.90 14.88 6.35
C LEU A 171 -0.70 16.32 5.90
N LYS A 172 -0.58 16.53 4.58
CA LYS A 172 -0.35 17.84 3.96
C LYS A 172 -1.37 18.10 2.88
N TYR A 173 -1.79 19.34 2.78
CA TYR A 173 -2.54 19.81 1.62
C TYR A 173 -1.57 20.09 0.46
N PRO A 174 -1.94 19.80 -0.81
CA PRO A 174 -1.03 19.97 -1.96
C PRO A 174 -0.55 21.41 -2.15
N ASP A 175 -1.34 22.38 -1.73
CA ASP A 175 -1.09 23.80 -1.94
C ASP A 175 -0.29 24.47 -0.80
N GLY A 176 0.36 23.68 0.05
CA GLY A 176 1.26 24.18 1.10
C GLY A 176 0.56 24.94 2.23
N GLY A 177 -0.73 24.75 2.41
CA GLY A 177 -1.45 25.23 3.59
C GLY A 177 -0.95 24.48 4.83
N ASN A 178 -0.17 25.19 5.67
CA ASN A 178 0.15 24.78 7.02
C ASN A 178 -1.07 24.95 7.91
#